data_aaf7156051e9df21232b1c50e4ddec52
#
_entry.id   aaf7156051e9df21232b1c50e4ddec52
#
_cell.length_a   1.000
_cell.length_b   1.000
_cell.length_c   1.000
_cell.angle_alpha   90.00
_cell.angle_beta   90.00
_cell.angle_gamma   90.00
#
_symmetry.space_group_name_H-M   'P 1'
#
loop_
_entity.id
_entity.type
_entity.pdbx_description
1 polymer ?
#
loop_
_entity_poly.entity_id
_entity_poly.type
_entity_poly.pdbx_seq_one_letter_code
_entity_poly.pdbx_strand_id
1 'polypeptide(L)'
;MVKPALRKQIAAYLEREHHLSQRKSCTLSGISRRTYRYKSVKPSDVDLIDKLTELAKNHPGYGFWKLYYKLRNSGHHWNHKKVYRVYKQLGMNIVKRSRRRLPTRIQQSIEIPPRSGECWSMDFMQDSLYCGQKFRLLNIVDDYNREMVAMEIGYSIGGERVVRVLERLKQQGKKPLQIRVDNGPEFISKALQRWAKENQVKIHYIQPGKPTQNSLIERINRSCREELLNPYIFDSIQQVEIKATQWQWEYNHQRPHKSLGYKSPKQFEVMS
;
A
#
# COMPACT_ATOMS: atom_id res chain seq x y z
N MET A 1 -11.37 42.56 6.53
CA MET A 1 -12.05 42.67 5.21
C MET A 1 -13.21 41.69 5.15
N VAL A 2 -14.43 42.13 4.85
CA VAL A 2 -15.65 41.26 4.84
C VAL A 2 -15.60 40.31 3.63
N LYS A 3 -15.80 39.03 3.88
CA LYS A 3 -15.78 37.98 2.84
C LYS A 3 -16.89 38.18 1.79
N PRO A 4 -16.64 37.89 0.48
CA PRO A 4 -17.64 38.04 -0.59
C PRO A 4 -18.98 37.36 -0.33
N ALA A 5 -18.95 36.17 0.35
CA ALA A 5 -20.14 35.43 0.72
C ALA A 5 -21.06 36.23 1.67
N LEU A 6 -20.50 36.90 2.68
CA LEU A 6 -21.25 37.72 3.61
C LEU A 6 -21.83 38.99 2.92
N ARG A 7 -21.05 39.62 2.05
CA ARG A 7 -21.55 40.76 1.23
C ARG A 7 -22.73 40.33 0.35
N LYS A 8 -22.72 39.12 -0.18
CA LYS A 8 -23.80 38.57 -0.96
C LYS A 8 -25.07 38.37 -0.12
N GLN A 9 -24.91 37.87 1.13
CA GLN A 9 -26.03 37.78 2.07
C GLN A 9 -26.61 39.12 2.45
N ILE A 10 -25.77 40.13 2.69
CA ILE A 10 -26.20 41.50 2.96
C ILE A 10 -26.98 42.06 1.78
N ALA A 11 -26.50 41.91 0.54
CA ALA A 11 -27.22 42.37 -0.66
C ALA A 11 -28.61 41.71 -0.78
N ALA A 12 -28.68 40.39 -0.56
CA ALA A 12 -29.94 39.65 -0.60
C ALA A 12 -30.92 40.07 0.53
N TYR A 13 -30.41 40.37 1.72
CA TYR A 13 -31.18 40.93 2.81
C TYR A 13 -31.78 42.29 2.45
N LEU A 14 -30.97 43.19 1.91
CA LEU A 14 -31.45 44.54 1.47
C LEU A 14 -32.50 44.47 0.36
N GLU A 15 -32.42 43.50 -0.55
CA GLU A 15 -33.46 43.28 -1.56
C GLU A 15 -34.75 42.79 -0.91
N ARG A 16 -34.68 41.84 0.02
CA ARG A 16 -35.87 41.21 0.61
C ARG A 16 -36.58 42.06 1.64
N GLU A 17 -35.85 42.64 2.58
CA GLU A 17 -36.43 43.39 3.71
C GLU A 17 -36.66 44.86 3.43
N HIS A 18 -35.82 45.48 2.60
CA HIS A 18 -35.88 46.90 2.30
C HIS A 18 -36.37 47.20 0.86
N HIS A 19 -36.76 46.17 0.11
CA HIS A 19 -37.27 46.29 -1.25
C HIS A 19 -36.38 47.13 -2.19
N LEU A 20 -35.06 47.14 -1.94
CA LEU A 20 -34.11 47.86 -2.76
C LEU A 20 -33.86 47.14 -4.08
N SER A 21 -33.61 47.91 -5.14
CA SER A 21 -33.21 47.30 -6.40
C SER A 21 -31.87 46.58 -6.27
N GLN A 22 -31.64 45.50 -7.01
CA GLN A 22 -30.40 44.71 -7.01
C GLN A 22 -29.15 45.60 -7.24
N ARG A 23 -29.28 46.64 -8.08
CA ARG A 23 -28.18 47.58 -8.31
C ARG A 23 -27.81 48.32 -7.02
N LYS A 24 -28.81 48.86 -6.30
CA LYS A 24 -28.63 49.61 -5.06
C LYS A 24 -28.11 48.75 -3.93
N SER A 25 -28.66 47.52 -3.77
CA SER A 25 -28.24 46.55 -2.78
C SER A 25 -26.79 46.09 -2.98
N CYS A 26 -26.39 45.82 -4.22
CA CYS A 26 -25.02 45.47 -4.55
C CYS A 26 -24.03 46.64 -4.28
N THR A 27 -24.42 47.86 -4.58
CA THR A 27 -23.60 49.04 -4.31
C THR A 27 -23.40 49.23 -2.81
N LEU A 28 -24.46 49.16 -2.02
CA LEU A 28 -24.39 49.36 -0.55
C LEU A 28 -23.59 48.23 0.15
N SER A 29 -23.72 46.98 -0.32
CA SER A 29 -22.96 45.85 0.23
C SER A 29 -21.51 45.75 -0.31
N GLY A 30 -21.12 46.59 -1.25
CA GLY A 30 -19.79 46.61 -1.84
C GLY A 30 -19.45 45.34 -2.63
N ILE A 31 -20.46 44.74 -3.32
CA ILE A 31 -20.28 43.58 -4.17
C ILE A 31 -20.66 43.89 -5.63
N SER A 32 -19.91 43.36 -6.59
CA SER A 32 -20.31 43.53 -7.99
C SER A 32 -21.55 42.72 -8.34
N ARG A 33 -22.42 43.22 -9.23
CA ARG A 33 -23.62 42.49 -9.69
C ARG A 33 -23.24 41.12 -10.33
N ARG A 34 -22.08 41.04 -11.00
CA ARG A 34 -21.55 39.80 -11.57
C ARG A 34 -21.26 38.77 -10.47
N THR A 35 -20.58 39.19 -9.39
CA THR A 35 -20.29 38.35 -8.25
C THR A 35 -21.56 37.93 -7.48
N TYR A 36 -22.50 38.87 -7.36
CA TYR A 36 -23.79 38.60 -6.72
C TYR A 36 -24.60 37.53 -7.46
N ARG A 37 -24.68 37.61 -8.79
CA ARG A 37 -25.40 36.66 -9.68
C ARG A 37 -24.67 35.34 -9.87
N TYR A 38 -23.37 35.33 -9.61
CA TYR A 38 -22.58 34.10 -9.77
C TYR A 38 -23.10 32.97 -8.91
N LYS A 39 -23.57 31.90 -9.53
CA LYS A 39 -23.90 30.63 -8.89
C LYS A 39 -22.73 29.69 -9.14
N SER A 40 -22.13 29.17 -8.06
CA SER A 40 -21.05 28.20 -8.19
C SER A 40 -21.63 26.90 -8.76
N VAL A 41 -21.30 26.59 -9.98
CA VAL A 41 -21.58 25.28 -10.59
C VAL A 41 -20.41 24.37 -10.19
N LYS A 42 -20.49 23.77 -9.01
CA LYS A 42 -19.52 22.74 -8.63
C LYS A 42 -19.93 21.45 -9.34
N PRO A 43 -19.01 20.81 -10.10
CA PRO A 43 -19.26 19.47 -10.63
C PRO A 43 -19.62 18.55 -9.48
N SER A 44 -20.56 17.64 -9.71
CA SER A 44 -20.93 16.62 -8.74
C SER A 44 -19.70 15.79 -8.34
N ASP A 45 -19.55 15.51 -7.04
CA ASP A 45 -18.51 14.64 -6.52
C ASP A 45 -19.04 13.20 -6.26
N VAL A 46 -20.28 12.90 -6.62
CA VAL A 46 -20.95 11.63 -6.31
C VAL A 46 -20.15 10.44 -6.81
N ASP A 47 -19.78 10.39 -8.07
CA ASP A 47 -19.00 9.31 -8.64
C ASP A 47 -17.64 9.13 -7.94
N LEU A 48 -16.98 10.23 -7.59
CA LEU A 48 -15.74 10.18 -6.82
C LEU A 48 -15.94 9.65 -5.40
N ILE A 49 -17.02 10.06 -4.74
CA ILE A 49 -17.38 9.61 -3.39
C ILE A 49 -17.62 8.11 -3.39
N ASP A 50 -18.42 7.61 -4.33
CA ASP A 50 -18.78 6.20 -4.44
C ASP A 50 -17.55 5.33 -4.69
N LYS A 51 -16.74 5.68 -5.68
CA LYS A 51 -15.50 4.97 -6.01
C LYS A 51 -14.50 4.99 -4.86
N LEU A 52 -14.31 6.14 -4.21
CA LEU A 52 -13.38 6.26 -3.10
C LEU A 52 -13.84 5.46 -1.88
N THR A 53 -15.14 5.45 -1.61
CA THR A 53 -15.76 4.68 -0.51
C THR A 53 -15.64 3.18 -0.75
N GLU A 54 -15.92 2.72 -1.96
CA GLU A 54 -15.75 1.32 -2.36
C GLU A 54 -14.30 0.85 -2.19
N LEU A 55 -13.33 1.63 -2.69
CA LEU A 55 -11.92 1.31 -2.56
C LEU A 55 -11.45 1.30 -1.10
N ALA A 56 -11.92 2.23 -0.28
CA ALA A 56 -11.55 2.28 1.12
C ALA A 56 -12.11 1.10 1.93
N LYS A 57 -13.32 0.61 1.59
CA LYS A 57 -13.91 -0.60 2.17
C LYS A 57 -13.08 -1.84 1.82
N ASN A 58 -12.67 -1.96 0.56
CA ASN A 58 -11.90 -3.11 0.07
C ASN A 58 -10.44 -3.08 0.56
N HIS A 59 -9.90 -1.90 0.87
CA HIS A 59 -8.51 -1.71 1.27
C HIS A 59 -8.39 -0.81 2.51
N PRO A 60 -8.83 -1.25 3.69
CA PRO A 60 -8.86 -0.41 4.90
C PRO A 60 -7.47 0.06 5.37
N GLY A 61 -6.40 -0.66 5.00
CA GLY A 61 -5.00 -0.27 5.27
C GLY A 61 -4.41 0.76 4.30
N TYR A 62 -5.16 1.23 3.30
CA TYR A 62 -4.64 2.16 2.30
C TYR A 62 -4.82 3.62 2.75
N GLY A 63 -3.70 4.35 2.84
CA GLY A 63 -3.74 5.80 2.98
C GLY A 63 -4.03 6.52 1.65
N PHE A 64 -4.23 7.85 1.74
CA PHE A 64 -4.63 8.70 0.61
C PHE A 64 -3.88 8.41 -0.70
N TRP A 65 -2.55 8.39 -0.70
CA TRP A 65 -1.78 8.22 -1.93
C TRP A 65 -1.98 6.86 -2.60
N LYS A 66 -2.14 5.79 -1.82
CA LYS A 66 -2.44 4.46 -2.40
C LYS A 66 -3.83 4.44 -3.04
N LEU A 67 -4.85 4.98 -2.36
CA LEU A 67 -6.20 5.10 -2.92
C LEU A 67 -6.21 5.97 -4.18
N TYR A 68 -5.56 7.13 -4.14
CA TYR A 68 -5.46 8.03 -5.28
C TYR A 68 -4.82 7.38 -6.51
N TYR A 69 -3.67 6.71 -6.34
CA TYR A 69 -3.00 6.06 -7.45
C TYR A 69 -3.72 4.80 -7.93
N LYS A 70 -4.44 4.09 -7.03
CA LYS A 70 -5.30 2.97 -7.45
C LYS A 70 -6.45 3.47 -8.33
N LEU A 71 -7.11 4.57 -7.98
CA LEU A 71 -8.10 5.24 -8.84
C LEU A 71 -7.50 5.64 -10.19
N ARG A 72 -6.33 6.24 -10.18
CA ARG A 72 -5.66 6.68 -11.40
C ARG A 72 -5.26 5.52 -12.31
N ASN A 73 -4.76 4.43 -11.74
CA ASN A 73 -4.40 3.21 -12.48
C ASN A 73 -5.64 2.48 -13.04
N SER A 74 -6.82 2.71 -12.44
CA SER A 74 -8.12 2.23 -12.94
C SER A 74 -8.77 3.18 -13.97
N GLY A 75 -8.03 4.17 -14.49
CA GLY A 75 -8.50 5.08 -15.55
C GLY A 75 -9.19 6.35 -15.07
N HIS A 76 -9.28 6.61 -13.76
CA HIS A 76 -9.90 7.83 -13.23
C HIS A 76 -8.86 8.95 -13.05
N HIS A 77 -8.93 9.99 -13.91
CA HIS A 77 -7.95 11.08 -13.95
C HIS A 77 -8.38 12.33 -13.15
N TRP A 78 -8.90 12.15 -11.93
CA TRP A 78 -9.21 13.30 -11.06
C TRP A 78 -7.95 13.97 -10.52
N ASN A 79 -8.03 15.29 -10.34
CA ASN A 79 -6.95 16.04 -9.69
C ASN A 79 -6.80 15.61 -8.22
N HIS A 80 -5.57 15.37 -7.78
CA HIS A 80 -5.28 14.91 -6.42
C HIS A 80 -5.83 15.86 -5.33
N LYS A 81 -5.88 17.19 -5.58
CA LYS A 81 -6.48 18.17 -4.65
C LYS A 81 -7.98 17.93 -4.48
N LYS A 82 -8.71 17.61 -5.58
CA LYS A 82 -10.14 17.28 -5.54
C LYS A 82 -10.35 15.97 -4.73
N VAL A 83 -9.60 14.93 -5.03
CA VAL A 83 -9.69 13.64 -4.33
C VAL A 83 -9.33 13.80 -2.84
N TYR A 84 -8.30 14.58 -2.51
CA TYR A 84 -7.90 14.80 -1.12
C TYR A 84 -8.97 15.55 -0.31
N ARG A 85 -9.64 16.52 -0.94
CA ARG A 85 -10.76 17.24 -0.30
C ARG A 85 -11.88 16.27 0.07
N VAL A 86 -12.30 15.42 -0.87
CA VAL A 86 -13.35 14.41 -0.64
C VAL A 86 -12.91 13.38 0.40
N TYR A 87 -11.67 12.88 0.31
CA TYR A 87 -11.08 11.96 1.27
C TYR A 87 -11.14 12.49 2.72
N LYS A 88 -10.83 13.79 2.90
CA LYS A 88 -10.96 14.44 4.21
C LYS A 88 -12.42 14.60 4.66
N GLN A 89 -13.32 14.95 3.76
CA GLN A 89 -14.75 15.11 4.06
C GLN A 89 -15.38 13.78 4.51
N LEU A 90 -14.92 12.66 3.96
CA LEU A 90 -15.36 11.32 4.34
C LEU A 90 -14.69 10.78 5.62
N GLY A 91 -13.79 11.55 6.25
CA GLY A 91 -13.14 11.14 7.49
C GLY A 91 -12.18 9.95 7.33
N MET A 92 -11.72 9.65 6.12
CA MET A 92 -10.89 8.46 5.82
C MET A 92 -9.41 8.58 6.25
N ASN A 93 -9.06 9.59 7.06
CA ASN A 93 -7.69 9.78 7.50
C ASN A 93 -7.27 8.66 8.45
N ILE A 94 -6.24 7.90 8.05
CA ILE A 94 -5.62 6.92 8.94
C ILE A 94 -4.87 7.65 10.05
N VAL A 95 -5.30 7.45 11.28
CA VAL A 95 -4.62 8.00 12.45
C VAL A 95 -3.33 7.22 12.68
N LYS A 96 -2.20 7.87 12.40
CA LYS A 96 -0.89 7.31 12.72
C LYS A 96 -0.52 7.72 14.15
N ARG A 97 -0.26 6.74 15.03
CA ARG A 97 0.37 7.04 16.32
C ARG A 97 1.72 7.68 16.07
N SER A 98 1.96 8.87 16.64
CA SER A 98 3.28 9.50 16.60
C SER A 98 4.26 8.62 17.37
N ARG A 99 5.33 8.18 16.72
CA ARG A 99 6.43 7.50 17.40
C ARG A 99 7.42 8.55 17.89
N ARG A 100 7.97 8.37 19.10
CA ARG A 100 9.14 9.15 19.52
C ARG A 100 10.23 9.01 18.47
N ARG A 101 10.80 10.14 18.04
CA ARG A 101 11.94 10.13 17.13
C ARG A 101 13.12 9.50 17.87
N LEU A 102 13.51 8.32 17.43
CA LEU A 102 14.79 7.74 17.82
C LEU A 102 15.91 8.43 17.02
N PRO A 103 17.15 8.52 17.57
CA PRO A 103 18.30 9.04 16.83
C PRO A 103 18.41 8.37 15.47
N THR A 104 18.72 9.14 14.45
CA THR A 104 18.89 8.64 13.08
C THR A 104 20.09 7.71 13.06
N ARG A 105 19.86 6.41 12.91
CA ARG A 105 20.94 5.46 12.64
C ARG A 105 21.41 5.66 11.22
N ILE A 106 22.72 5.63 11.00
CA ILE A 106 23.34 5.63 9.67
C ILE A 106 22.80 4.41 8.93
N GLN A 107 21.91 4.62 7.98
CA GLN A 107 21.38 3.55 7.14
C GLN A 107 22.43 3.25 6.06
N GLN A 108 23.02 2.06 6.13
CA GLN A 108 23.71 1.52 4.95
C GLN A 108 22.65 1.26 3.89
N SER A 109 22.82 1.84 2.70
CA SER A 109 21.93 1.59 1.58
C SER A 109 22.00 0.12 1.20
N ILE A 110 20.85 -0.54 1.09
CA ILE A 110 20.78 -1.87 0.48
C ILE A 110 21.04 -1.67 -1.00
N GLU A 111 22.05 -2.36 -1.53
CA GLU A 111 22.23 -2.44 -2.97
C GLU A 111 21.02 -3.15 -3.57
N ILE A 112 20.30 -2.42 -4.42
CA ILE A 112 19.16 -2.96 -5.17
C ILE A 112 19.76 -3.68 -6.37
N PRO A 113 19.44 -4.97 -6.58
CA PRO A 113 19.89 -5.70 -7.77
C PRO A 113 19.46 -4.99 -9.04
N PRO A 114 20.24 -5.01 -10.13
CA PRO A 114 19.89 -4.33 -11.38
C PRO A 114 18.78 -5.03 -12.18
N ARG A 115 18.49 -6.30 -11.90
CA ARG A 115 17.51 -7.10 -12.66
C ARG A 115 16.66 -7.99 -11.76
N SER A 116 15.47 -8.34 -12.25
CA SER A 116 14.61 -9.36 -11.64
C SER A 116 15.30 -10.74 -11.66
N GLY A 117 15.09 -11.51 -10.60
CA GLY A 117 15.69 -12.83 -10.42
C GLY A 117 17.15 -12.82 -9.92
N GLU A 118 17.77 -11.67 -9.70
CA GLU A 118 19.12 -11.65 -9.15
C GLU A 118 19.16 -11.92 -7.65
N CYS A 119 18.31 -11.29 -6.88
CA CYS A 119 18.26 -11.47 -5.44
C CYS A 119 16.83 -11.60 -4.93
N TRP A 120 16.56 -12.70 -4.23
CA TRP A 120 15.31 -12.86 -3.47
C TRP A 120 15.57 -12.74 -1.98
N SER A 121 14.78 -11.93 -1.31
CA SER A 121 14.72 -11.89 0.15
C SER A 121 13.64 -12.84 0.65
N MET A 122 13.96 -13.62 1.69
CA MET A 122 13.00 -14.51 2.33
C MET A 122 12.93 -14.23 3.83
N ASP A 123 11.71 -14.29 4.38
CA ASP A 123 11.49 -14.09 5.81
C ASP A 123 10.18 -14.75 6.26
N PHE A 124 10.13 -15.06 7.55
CA PHE A 124 8.96 -15.66 8.18
C PHE A 124 8.12 -14.64 8.92
N MET A 125 6.81 -14.81 8.80
CA MET A 125 5.84 -14.19 9.68
C MET A 125 5.09 -15.26 10.47
N GLN A 126 4.53 -14.87 11.61
CA GLN A 126 3.70 -15.74 12.43
C GLN A 126 2.42 -15.02 12.82
N ASP A 127 1.31 -15.79 12.84
CA ASP A 127 0.02 -15.35 13.36
C ASP A 127 -0.75 -16.52 13.97
N SER A 128 -1.99 -16.30 14.42
CA SER A 128 -2.84 -17.32 15.02
C SER A 128 -4.25 -17.29 14.44
N LEU A 129 -4.86 -18.47 14.33
CA LEU A 129 -6.29 -18.64 14.04
C LEU A 129 -7.13 -18.22 15.26
N TYR A 130 -8.43 -18.03 15.05
CA TYR A 130 -9.38 -17.71 16.13
C TYR A 130 -9.34 -18.72 17.28
N CYS A 131 -9.15 -20.01 16.99
CA CYS A 131 -8.98 -21.05 17.99
C CYS A 131 -7.64 -21.01 18.76
N GLY A 132 -6.76 -20.05 18.49
CA GLY A 132 -5.45 -19.89 19.13
C GLY A 132 -4.34 -20.71 18.47
N GLN A 133 -4.63 -21.56 17.49
CA GLN A 133 -3.61 -22.35 16.78
C GLN A 133 -2.72 -21.44 15.95
N LYS A 134 -1.41 -21.50 16.19
CA LYS A 134 -0.41 -20.70 15.48
C LYS A 134 -0.16 -21.23 14.08
N PHE A 135 0.06 -20.32 13.15
CA PHE A 135 0.51 -20.62 11.80
C PHE A 135 1.64 -19.67 11.37
N ARG A 136 2.38 -20.09 10.37
CA ARG A 136 3.51 -19.34 9.81
C ARG A 136 3.30 -19.07 8.34
N LEU A 137 3.86 -17.94 7.88
CA LEU A 137 3.95 -17.57 6.48
C LEU A 137 5.42 -17.42 6.13
N LEU A 138 5.86 -18.08 5.05
CA LEU A 138 7.13 -17.81 4.41
C LEU A 138 6.86 -16.87 3.23
N ASN A 139 7.43 -15.68 3.27
CA ASN A 139 7.36 -14.71 2.18
C ASN A 139 8.67 -14.74 1.38
N ILE A 140 8.55 -14.80 0.06
CA ILE A 140 9.67 -14.74 -0.89
C ILE A 140 9.44 -13.56 -1.82
N VAL A 141 10.36 -12.61 -1.84
CA VAL A 141 10.23 -11.35 -2.56
C VAL A 141 11.45 -11.11 -3.45
N ASP A 142 11.22 -10.66 -4.66
CA ASP A 142 12.28 -10.18 -5.53
C ASP A 142 12.71 -8.76 -5.13
N ASP A 143 13.99 -8.57 -4.86
CA ASP A 143 14.53 -7.30 -4.36
C ASP A 143 14.56 -6.20 -5.42
N TYR A 144 14.52 -6.53 -6.72
CA TYR A 144 14.51 -5.55 -7.81
C TYR A 144 13.13 -4.89 -7.96
N ASN A 145 12.13 -5.69 -8.36
CA ASN A 145 10.79 -5.19 -8.72
C ASN A 145 9.77 -5.27 -7.57
N ARG A 146 10.17 -5.75 -6.39
CA ARG A 146 9.31 -5.93 -5.20
C ARG A 146 8.20 -6.97 -5.39
N GLU A 147 8.30 -7.83 -6.40
CA GLU A 147 7.33 -8.90 -6.63
C GLU A 147 7.30 -9.84 -5.42
N MET A 148 6.11 -10.12 -4.92
CA MET A 148 5.88 -11.24 -4.00
C MET A 148 5.90 -12.53 -4.84
N VAL A 149 7.08 -13.16 -4.91
CA VAL A 149 7.30 -14.34 -5.75
C VAL A 149 6.51 -15.54 -5.23
N ALA A 150 6.50 -15.73 -3.91
CA ALA A 150 5.70 -16.77 -3.27
C ALA A 150 5.31 -16.38 -1.85
N MET A 151 4.17 -16.92 -1.42
CA MET A 151 3.72 -16.99 -0.02
C MET A 151 3.40 -18.43 0.28
N GLU A 152 4.08 -19.03 1.24
CA GLU A 152 3.79 -20.38 1.72
C GLU A 152 3.23 -20.31 3.12
N ILE A 153 2.09 -20.99 3.37
CA ILE A 153 1.38 -20.95 4.63
C ILE A 153 1.31 -22.34 5.22
N GLY A 154 1.47 -22.46 6.53
CA GLY A 154 1.39 -23.75 7.19
C GLY A 154 1.55 -23.63 8.70
N TYR A 155 1.13 -24.66 9.41
CA TYR A 155 1.33 -24.73 10.86
C TYR A 155 2.81 -24.88 11.22
N SER A 156 3.55 -25.58 10.38
CA SER A 156 5.00 -25.74 10.50
C SER A 156 5.65 -25.68 9.12
N ILE A 157 6.68 -24.84 8.99
CA ILE A 157 7.45 -24.69 7.76
C ILE A 157 8.93 -24.85 8.14
N GLY A 158 9.46 -26.04 7.98
CA GLY A 158 10.88 -26.33 8.18
C GLY A 158 11.68 -26.19 6.88
N GLY A 159 13.01 -26.39 6.96
CA GLY A 159 13.92 -26.23 5.81
C GLY A 159 13.56 -27.07 4.59
N GLU A 160 13.09 -28.30 4.78
CA GLU A 160 12.62 -29.17 3.69
C GLU A 160 11.40 -28.58 2.95
N ARG A 161 10.50 -27.90 3.67
CA ARG A 161 9.35 -27.23 3.03
C ARG A 161 9.78 -25.98 2.28
N VAL A 162 10.76 -25.25 2.80
CA VAL A 162 11.38 -24.13 2.08
C VAL A 162 11.96 -24.60 0.75
N VAL A 163 12.72 -25.71 0.76
CA VAL A 163 13.29 -26.31 -0.45
C VAL A 163 12.20 -26.70 -1.46
N ARG A 164 11.10 -27.32 -1.01
CA ARG A 164 9.97 -27.68 -1.89
C ARG A 164 9.35 -26.46 -2.57
N VAL A 165 9.25 -25.33 -1.85
CA VAL A 165 8.74 -24.08 -2.44
C VAL A 165 9.69 -23.56 -3.51
N LEU A 166 11.01 -23.54 -3.24
CA LEU A 166 12.02 -23.10 -4.19
C LEU A 166 12.10 -24.00 -5.43
N GLU A 167 11.95 -25.31 -5.25
CA GLU A 167 11.94 -26.27 -6.37
C GLU A 167 10.68 -26.09 -7.25
N ARG A 168 9.53 -25.87 -6.63
CA ARG A 168 8.30 -25.53 -7.36
C ARG A 168 8.46 -24.25 -8.19
N LEU A 169 9.09 -23.20 -7.62
CA LEU A 169 9.36 -21.95 -8.34
C LEU A 169 10.33 -22.18 -9.50
N LYS A 170 11.37 -22.99 -9.31
CA LYS A 170 12.31 -23.37 -10.35
C LYS A 170 11.63 -24.11 -11.51
N GLN A 171 10.71 -25.03 -11.23
CA GLN A 171 9.91 -25.73 -12.24
C GLN A 171 9.02 -24.76 -13.03
N GLN A 172 8.63 -23.63 -12.44
CA GLN A 172 7.92 -22.54 -13.10
C GLN A 172 8.86 -21.58 -13.88
N GLY A 173 10.14 -21.91 -14.02
CA GLY A 173 11.14 -21.08 -14.69
C GLY A 173 11.66 -19.89 -13.86
N LYS A 174 11.32 -19.81 -12.59
CA LYS A 174 11.77 -18.74 -11.68
C LYS A 174 12.85 -19.26 -10.74
N LYS A 175 14.07 -18.74 -10.90
CA LYS A 175 15.21 -19.09 -10.04
C LYS A 175 16.04 -17.83 -9.74
N PRO A 176 16.42 -17.56 -8.47
CA PRO A 176 17.29 -16.45 -8.14
C PRO A 176 18.78 -16.83 -8.37
N LEU A 177 19.63 -15.80 -8.52
CA LEU A 177 21.07 -16.00 -8.45
C LEU A 177 21.56 -16.04 -6.98
N GLN A 178 20.88 -15.30 -6.11
CA GLN A 178 21.16 -15.29 -4.68
C GLN A 178 19.90 -15.15 -3.84
N ILE A 179 19.97 -15.65 -2.61
CA ILE A 179 18.91 -15.56 -1.61
C ILE A 179 19.45 -14.82 -0.40
N ARG A 180 18.73 -13.82 0.08
CA ARG A 180 19.04 -13.10 1.33
C ARG A 180 18.06 -13.55 2.41
N VAL A 181 18.62 -14.00 3.54
CA VAL A 181 17.86 -14.55 4.68
C VAL A 181 18.49 -14.14 6.00
N ASP A 182 17.70 -14.24 7.07
CA ASP A 182 18.22 -14.18 8.43
C ASP A 182 18.92 -15.52 8.82
N ASN A 183 19.41 -15.58 10.05
CA ASN A 183 20.05 -16.78 10.60
C ASN A 183 19.06 -17.74 11.26
N GLY A 184 17.81 -17.79 10.79
CA GLY A 184 16.79 -18.73 11.28
C GLY A 184 17.20 -20.18 11.04
N PRO A 185 16.83 -21.12 11.94
CA PRO A 185 17.19 -22.53 11.81
C PRO A 185 16.71 -23.17 10.51
N GLU A 186 15.60 -22.69 9.96
CA GLU A 186 15.04 -23.15 8.69
C GLU A 186 15.96 -22.80 7.51
N PHE A 187 16.62 -21.63 7.56
CA PHE A 187 17.50 -21.14 6.51
C PHE A 187 18.94 -21.66 6.65
N ILE A 188 19.36 -22.04 7.87
CA ILE A 188 20.67 -22.69 8.11
C ILE A 188 20.62 -24.19 7.82
N SER A 189 19.43 -24.75 7.52
CA SER A 189 19.23 -26.18 7.33
C SER A 189 20.15 -26.77 6.24
N LYS A 190 20.64 -28.00 6.48
CA LYS A 190 21.43 -28.75 5.49
C LYS A 190 20.69 -28.94 4.17
N ALA A 191 19.35 -29.06 4.22
CA ALA A 191 18.51 -29.20 3.03
C ALA A 191 18.61 -27.96 2.11
N LEU A 192 18.46 -26.76 2.67
CA LEU A 192 18.57 -25.52 1.90
C LEU A 192 19.98 -25.30 1.36
N GLN A 193 21.00 -25.57 2.16
CA GLN A 193 22.41 -25.44 1.73
C GLN A 193 22.72 -26.39 0.56
N ARG A 194 22.25 -27.66 0.62
CA ARG A 194 22.40 -28.64 -0.46
C ARG A 194 21.70 -28.15 -1.73
N TRP A 195 20.44 -27.76 -1.61
CA TRP A 195 19.66 -27.24 -2.74
C TRP A 195 20.33 -26.03 -3.40
N ALA A 196 20.83 -25.09 -2.61
CA ALA A 196 21.50 -23.91 -3.09
C ALA A 196 22.80 -24.25 -3.85
N LYS A 197 23.59 -25.20 -3.34
CA LYS A 197 24.80 -25.70 -4.00
C LYS A 197 24.49 -26.38 -5.33
N GLU A 198 23.51 -27.27 -5.36
CA GLU A 198 23.09 -28.00 -6.57
C GLU A 198 22.53 -27.05 -7.65
N ASN A 199 21.88 -25.98 -7.24
CA ASN A 199 21.29 -25.00 -8.15
C ASN A 199 22.16 -23.77 -8.41
N GLN A 200 23.40 -23.72 -7.90
CA GLN A 200 24.33 -22.59 -8.03
C GLN A 200 23.72 -21.26 -7.51
N VAL A 201 22.93 -21.33 -6.45
CA VAL A 201 22.33 -20.17 -5.79
C VAL A 201 23.19 -19.78 -4.58
N LYS A 202 23.56 -18.50 -4.47
CA LYS A 202 24.30 -18.01 -3.31
C LYS A 202 23.34 -17.71 -2.15
N ILE A 203 23.63 -18.19 -0.95
CA ILE A 203 22.89 -17.79 0.25
C ILE A 203 23.66 -16.67 0.94
N HIS A 204 23.01 -15.55 1.13
CA HIS A 204 23.56 -14.41 1.84
C HIS A 204 22.83 -14.25 3.19
N TYR A 205 23.51 -14.63 4.26
CA TYR A 205 23.00 -14.46 5.62
C TYR A 205 23.22 -13.03 6.10
N ILE A 206 22.20 -12.41 6.67
CA ILE A 206 22.33 -11.07 7.26
C ILE A 206 23.23 -11.14 8.51
N GLN A 207 24.02 -10.09 8.72
CA GLN A 207 24.90 -10.02 9.88
C GLN A 207 24.09 -9.81 11.17
N PRO A 208 24.40 -10.52 12.25
CA PRO A 208 23.78 -10.28 13.55
C PRO A 208 23.87 -8.80 13.95
N GLY A 209 22.75 -8.22 14.43
CA GLY A 209 22.71 -6.80 14.83
C GLY A 209 22.59 -5.79 13.68
N LYS A 210 22.50 -6.22 12.41
CA LYS A 210 22.30 -5.34 11.25
C LYS A 210 20.93 -5.58 10.58
N PRO A 211 19.80 -5.31 11.24
CA PRO A 211 18.45 -5.54 10.68
C PRO A 211 18.18 -4.72 9.42
N THR A 212 18.93 -3.64 9.20
CA THR A 212 18.83 -2.82 7.99
C THR A 212 19.09 -3.62 6.70
N GLN A 213 19.88 -4.69 6.77
CA GLN A 213 20.20 -5.55 5.62
C GLN A 213 18.96 -6.33 5.11
N ASN A 214 17.91 -6.50 5.93
CA ASN A 214 16.64 -7.14 5.56
C ASN A 214 15.44 -6.18 5.52
N SER A 215 15.70 -4.88 5.58
CA SER A 215 14.66 -3.86 5.74
C SER A 215 13.62 -3.84 4.60
N LEU A 216 13.94 -4.42 3.44
CA LEU A 216 13.00 -4.53 2.33
C LEU A 216 11.87 -5.50 2.66
N ILE A 217 12.23 -6.75 2.95
CA ILE A 217 11.22 -7.77 3.25
C ILE A 217 10.47 -7.45 4.55
N GLU A 218 11.12 -6.85 5.56
CA GLU A 218 10.46 -6.37 6.77
C GLU A 218 9.35 -5.35 6.46
N ARG A 219 9.60 -4.45 5.49
CA ARG A 219 8.58 -3.49 5.03
C ARG A 219 7.43 -4.17 4.32
N ILE A 220 7.73 -5.19 3.53
CA ILE A 220 6.71 -5.97 2.82
C ILE A 220 5.90 -6.80 3.81
N ASN A 221 6.54 -7.43 4.77
CA ASN A 221 5.90 -8.15 5.88
C ASN A 221 4.98 -7.25 6.70
N ARG A 222 5.40 -6.00 6.94
CA ARG A 222 4.51 -5.00 7.55
C ARG A 222 3.28 -4.73 6.69
N SER A 223 3.45 -4.59 5.37
CA SER A 223 2.30 -4.42 4.48
C SER A 223 1.38 -5.65 4.49
N CYS A 224 1.94 -6.85 4.47
CA CYS A 224 1.20 -8.10 4.61
C CYS A 224 0.42 -8.13 5.93
N ARG A 225 1.04 -7.75 7.04
CA ARG A 225 0.36 -7.67 8.33
C ARG A 225 -0.78 -6.67 8.35
N GLU A 226 -0.54 -5.44 7.84
CA GLU A 226 -1.53 -4.37 7.86
C GLU A 226 -2.68 -4.58 6.85
N GLU A 227 -2.44 -5.26 5.75
CA GLU A 227 -3.38 -5.37 4.63
C GLU A 227 -4.04 -6.75 4.51
N LEU A 228 -3.41 -7.81 5.03
CA LEU A 228 -3.93 -9.18 4.98
C LEU A 228 -4.28 -9.73 6.37
N LEU A 229 -3.34 -9.67 7.35
CA LEU A 229 -3.55 -10.39 8.60
C LEU A 229 -4.42 -9.60 9.58
N ASN A 230 -4.10 -8.33 9.85
CA ASN A 230 -4.83 -7.52 10.84
C ASN A 230 -6.31 -7.21 10.49
N PRO A 231 -6.73 -7.10 9.23
CA PRO A 231 -8.14 -6.82 8.89
C PRO A 231 -9.09 -7.99 9.07
N TYR A 232 -8.58 -9.21 9.23
CA TYR A 232 -9.39 -10.42 9.27
C TYR A 232 -9.14 -11.24 10.53
N ILE A 233 -10.17 -11.97 10.95
CA ILE A 233 -10.08 -13.06 11.93
C ILE A 233 -10.25 -14.36 11.13
N PHE A 234 -9.32 -15.28 11.26
CA PHE A 234 -9.30 -16.52 10.48
C PHE A 234 -9.71 -17.70 11.35
N ASP A 235 -10.68 -18.48 10.89
CA ASP A 235 -11.14 -19.68 11.55
C ASP A 235 -10.34 -20.93 11.14
N SER A 236 -9.78 -20.91 9.92
CA SER A 236 -9.02 -22.03 9.38
C SER A 236 -7.84 -21.58 8.52
N ILE A 237 -6.85 -22.46 8.36
CA ILE A 237 -5.69 -22.21 7.52
C ILE A 237 -6.08 -22.04 6.05
N GLN A 238 -7.12 -22.73 5.58
CA GLN A 238 -7.63 -22.60 4.22
C GLN A 238 -8.15 -21.19 3.94
N GLN A 239 -8.81 -20.55 4.90
CA GLN A 239 -9.22 -19.14 4.76
C GLN A 239 -8.01 -18.22 4.63
N VAL A 240 -6.94 -18.48 5.40
CA VAL A 240 -5.68 -17.72 5.26
C VAL A 240 -5.09 -17.91 3.88
N GLU A 241 -5.01 -19.12 3.36
CA GLU A 241 -4.45 -19.44 2.03
C GLU A 241 -5.23 -18.73 0.90
N ILE A 242 -6.56 -18.79 0.94
CA ILE A 242 -7.43 -18.12 -0.05
C ILE A 242 -7.18 -16.61 -0.04
N LYS A 243 -7.20 -16.00 1.15
CA LYS A 243 -6.98 -14.55 1.29
C LYS A 243 -5.56 -14.13 0.94
N ALA A 244 -4.56 -14.94 1.27
CA ALA A 244 -3.17 -14.69 0.92
C ALA A 244 -2.94 -14.77 -0.59
N THR A 245 -3.54 -15.75 -1.28
CA THR A 245 -3.47 -15.86 -2.75
C THR A 245 -4.10 -14.64 -3.43
N GLN A 246 -5.27 -14.20 -2.96
CA GLN A 246 -5.91 -13.00 -3.45
C GLN A 246 -5.04 -11.76 -3.20
N TRP A 247 -4.52 -11.60 -1.99
CA TRP A 247 -3.67 -10.48 -1.61
C TRP A 247 -2.35 -10.45 -2.41
N GLN A 248 -1.70 -11.61 -2.61
CA GLN A 248 -0.49 -11.74 -3.42
C GLN A 248 -0.74 -11.28 -4.86
N TRP A 249 -1.85 -11.71 -5.45
CA TRP A 249 -2.23 -11.27 -6.79
C TRP A 249 -2.44 -9.75 -6.86
N GLU A 250 -3.24 -9.18 -5.94
CA GLU A 250 -3.47 -7.74 -5.87
C GLU A 250 -2.19 -6.95 -5.61
N TYR A 251 -1.33 -7.46 -4.72
CA TYR A 251 -0.04 -6.87 -4.40
C TYR A 251 0.85 -6.76 -5.66
N ASN A 252 0.91 -7.81 -6.46
CA ASN A 252 1.76 -7.86 -7.64
C ASN A 252 1.18 -7.09 -8.84
N HIS A 253 -0.15 -7.06 -9.02
CA HIS A 253 -0.79 -6.52 -10.22
C HIS A 253 -1.44 -5.16 -10.04
N GLN A 254 -1.94 -4.84 -8.85
CA GLN A 254 -2.80 -3.67 -8.66
C GLN A 254 -2.31 -2.68 -7.61
N ARG A 255 -1.54 -3.14 -6.61
CA ARG A 255 -1.14 -2.32 -5.48
C ARG A 255 -0.10 -1.26 -5.90
N PRO A 256 -0.35 0.06 -5.65
CA PRO A 256 0.64 1.08 -5.95
C PRO A 256 1.82 1.04 -4.96
N HIS A 257 3.05 1.02 -5.47
CA HIS A 257 4.29 1.04 -4.69
C HIS A 257 5.03 2.36 -4.87
N LYS A 258 5.20 3.13 -3.79
CA LYS A 258 5.90 4.42 -3.85
C LYS A 258 7.33 4.28 -4.41
N SER A 259 8.04 3.21 -4.04
CA SER A 259 9.40 2.93 -4.53
C SER A 259 9.47 2.59 -6.02
N LEU A 260 8.35 2.22 -6.64
CA LEU A 260 8.22 1.90 -8.06
C LEU A 260 7.46 3.01 -8.82
N GLY A 261 7.50 4.25 -8.33
CA GLY A 261 6.75 5.36 -8.94
C GLY A 261 5.23 5.17 -8.92
N TYR A 262 4.70 4.50 -7.88
CA TYR A 262 3.28 4.14 -7.71
C TYR A 262 2.73 3.16 -8.75
N LYS A 263 3.61 2.43 -9.43
CA LYS A 263 3.24 1.25 -10.23
C LYS A 263 3.17 0.00 -9.36
N SER A 264 2.49 -1.03 -9.83
CA SER A 264 2.57 -2.36 -9.24
C SER A 264 3.86 -3.07 -9.71
N PRO A 265 4.33 -4.12 -9.02
CA PRO A 265 5.49 -4.91 -9.43
C PRO A 265 5.43 -5.35 -10.89
N LYS A 266 4.29 -5.89 -11.34
CA LYS A 266 4.10 -6.34 -12.73
C LYS A 266 4.05 -5.20 -13.75
N GLN A 267 3.45 -4.06 -13.40
CA GLN A 267 3.51 -2.86 -14.26
C GLN A 267 4.93 -2.30 -14.38
N PHE A 268 5.71 -2.39 -13.31
CA PHE A 268 7.10 -1.96 -13.31
C PHE A 268 7.97 -2.86 -14.21
N GLU A 269 7.81 -4.17 -14.12
CA GLU A 269 8.55 -5.17 -14.91
C GLU A 269 8.35 -5.00 -16.43
N VAL A 270 7.13 -4.70 -16.88
CA VAL A 270 6.83 -4.52 -18.32
C VAL A 270 7.49 -3.26 -18.90
N MET A 271 7.88 -2.29 -18.07
CA MET A 271 8.39 -1.00 -18.51
C MET A 271 9.90 -0.83 -18.27
N SER A 272 10.55 -1.83 -17.63
CA SER A 272 11.99 -1.89 -17.39
C SER A 272 12.67 -2.72 -18.45
#